data_ad64e6fa1d56145354fe78208599cd94
#
_entry.id   ad64e6fa1d56145354fe78208599cd94
#
_cell.length_a   1.000
_cell.length_b   1.000
_cell.length_c   1.000
_cell.angle_alpha   90.00
_cell.angle_beta   90.00
_cell.angle_gamma   90.00
#
_symmetry.space_group_name_H-M   'P 1'
#
loop_
_entity.id
_entity.type
_entity.pdbx_description
1 polymer ?
#
loop_
_entity_poly.entity_id
_entity_poly.type
_entity_poly.pdbx_seq_one_letter_code
_entity_poly.pdbx_strand_id
1 'polypeptide(L)'
;MTHTVLGNSFPLSWNFNFRCNLTDTKIDLLQRIMSSLSSVFFSPSLRDSRAWSLSSSDLFSVRFLFLALSKVLNPILFLPTKFLWSSKAPSKVKALAWLVVHGKVNTNDKLQLRRPYKSLCSQWCILCKGNRESIDHLFLHCPVTIGLWHKLFNLAVLAWVPPRSIVNMMVIAFKGLGNSLRGKILWQIACLTLLWMVWQERNNRIF
;
A
#
# COMPACT_ATOMS: atom_id res chain seq x y z
N MET A 1 30.96 -14.98 46.38
CA MET A 1 30.06 -16.14 46.22
C MET A 1 29.04 -15.81 45.12
N THR A 2 29.32 -16.27 43.95
CA THR A 2 28.47 -16.03 42.78
C THR A 2 27.52 -17.20 42.65
N HIS A 3 26.23 -16.99 42.93
CA HIS A 3 25.19 -17.96 42.63
C HIS A 3 24.84 -17.88 41.14
N THR A 4 25.40 -18.78 40.36
CA THR A 4 24.90 -19.09 39.02
C THR A 4 23.63 -19.91 39.18
N VAL A 5 22.48 -19.27 38.92
CA VAL A 5 21.23 -20.00 38.77
C VAL A 5 21.23 -20.61 37.37
N LEU A 6 21.50 -21.90 37.28
CA LEU A 6 21.28 -22.71 36.10
C LEU A 6 19.76 -22.85 35.88
N GLY A 7 19.20 -21.98 35.05
CA GLY A 7 17.82 -22.12 34.58
C GLY A 7 17.73 -23.33 33.63
N ASN A 8 16.92 -24.32 33.96
CA ASN A 8 16.61 -25.45 33.10
C ASN A 8 15.88 -24.95 31.87
N SER A 9 16.61 -24.76 30.76
CA SER A 9 16.04 -24.46 29.45
C SER A 9 15.70 -25.80 28.78
N PHE A 10 14.42 -26.07 28.56
CA PHE A 10 13.98 -27.23 27.80
C PHE A 10 13.86 -26.87 26.33
N PRO A 11 14.38 -27.70 25.40
CA PRO A 11 14.11 -27.52 23.98
C PRO A 11 12.63 -27.76 23.71
N LEU A 12 11.99 -26.82 23.03
CA LEU A 12 10.60 -26.96 22.61
C LEU A 12 10.48 -28.03 21.52
N SER A 13 9.70 -29.08 21.81
CA SER A 13 9.25 -29.97 20.76
C SER A 13 7.92 -29.45 20.19
N TRP A 14 8.00 -28.96 18.95
CA TRP A 14 6.82 -28.46 18.24
C TRP A 14 6.09 -29.63 17.59
N ASN A 15 4.85 -29.90 18.00
CA ASN A 15 3.99 -30.91 17.36
C ASN A 15 2.96 -30.17 16.47
N PHE A 16 3.17 -30.22 15.14
CA PHE A 16 2.26 -29.59 14.19
C PHE A 16 1.25 -30.60 13.66
N ASN A 17 -0.01 -30.41 14.02
CA ASN A 17 -1.10 -31.23 13.50
C ASN A 17 -1.79 -30.49 12.32
N PHE A 18 -1.44 -30.86 11.09
CA PHE A 18 -2.01 -30.25 9.89
C PHE A 18 -3.28 -30.99 9.47
N ARG A 19 -4.34 -30.22 9.17
CA ARG A 19 -5.63 -30.75 8.71
C ARG A 19 -5.68 -31.04 7.20
N CYS A 20 -4.65 -30.74 6.45
CA CYS A 20 -4.57 -30.93 5.00
C CYS A 20 -3.17 -31.31 4.57
N ASN A 21 -3.05 -31.94 3.40
CA ASN A 21 -1.76 -32.25 2.80
C ASN A 21 -1.04 -30.96 2.42
N LEU A 22 0.24 -30.90 2.79
CA LEU A 22 1.10 -29.75 2.48
C LEU A 22 1.68 -29.93 1.07
N THR A 23 1.71 -28.84 0.31
CA THR A 23 2.47 -28.77 -0.96
C THR A 23 3.95 -28.57 -0.67
N ASP A 24 4.84 -28.96 -1.60
CA ASP A 24 6.29 -28.88 -1.44
C ASP A 24 6.77 -27.47 -1.02
N THR A 25 6.16 -26.43 -1.59
CA THR A 25 6.47 -25.04 -1.23
C THR A 25 6.11 -24.69 0.21
N LYS A 26 5.06 -25.31 0.76
CA LYS A 26 4.66 -25.12 2.15
C LYS A 26 5.55 -25.92 3.11
N ILE A 27 6.03 -27.08 2.68
CA ILE A 27 6.99 -27.90 3.43
C ILE A 27 8.30 -27.15 3.59
N ASP A 28 8.80 -26.54 2.51
CA ASP A 28 10.04 -25.73 2.52
C ASP A 28 9.91 -24.51 3.46
N LEU A 29 8.76 -23.81 3.38
CA LEU A 29 8.49 -22.69 4.30
C LEU A 29 8.43 -23.15 5.76
N LEU A 30 7.84 -24.32 6.01
CA LEU A 30 7.74 -24.92 7.34
C LEU A 30 9.11 -25.28 7.89
N GLN A 31 9.99 -25.89 7.08
CA GLN A 31 11.37 -26.19 7.46
C GLN A 31 12.15 -24.94 7.86
N ARG A 32 11.99 -23.84 7.10
CA ARG A 32 12.60 -22.54 7.42
C ARG A 32 12.09 -21.96 8.73
N ILE A 33 10.79 -22.08 9.01
CA ILE A 33 10.20 -21.68 10.30
C ILE A 33 10.75 -22.56 11.43
N MET A 34 10.79 -23.86 11.25
CA MET A 34 11.32 -24.81 12.24
C MET A 34 12.78 -24.55 12.57
N SER A 35 13.62 -24.28 11.56
CA SER A 35 15.03 -23.93 11.77
C SER A 35 15.18 -22.63 12.57
N SER A 36 14.30 -21.65 12.34
CA SER A 36 14.29 -20.40 13.10
C SER A 36 13.81 -20.59 14.54
N LEU A 37 12.86 -21.49 14.77
CA LEU A 37 12.30 -21.78 16.10
C LEU A 37 13.19 -22.69 16.93
N SER A 38 14.03 -23.53 16.31
CA SER A 38 14.94 -24.43 17.04
C SER A 38 16.02 -23.68 17.85
N SER A 39 16.28 -22.41 17.52
CA SER A 39 17.19 -21.54 18.25
C SER A 39 16.52 -20.77 19.42
N VAL A 40 15.21 -20.95 19.62
CA VAL A 40 14.45 -20.20 20.63
C VAL A 40 14.39 -21.04 21.91
N PHE A 41 14.97 -20.54 22.99
CA PHE A 41 14.91 -21.14 24.32
C PHE A 41 13.86 -20.42 25.17
N PHE A 42 12.93 -21.18 25.75
CA PHE A 42 11.97 -20.62 26.69
C PHE A 42 12.48 -20.75 28.11
N SER A 43 12.43 -19.67 28.85
CA SER A 43 12.65 -19.68 30.31
C SER A 43 11.29 -19.54 31.01
N PRO A 44 10.79 -20.59 31.68
CA PRO A 44 9.48 -20.54 32.33
C PRO A 44 9.40 -19.59 33.53
N SER A 45 10.55 -19.08 33.99
CA SER A 45 10.63 -18.14 35.12
C SER A 45 10.51 -16.68 34.69
N LEU A 46 10.61 -16.37 33.40
CA LEU A 46 10.49 -15.00 32.89
C LEU A 46 9.07 -14.75 32.40
N ARG A 47 8.48 -13.66 32.89
CA ARG A 47 7.17 -13.20 32.44
C ARG A 47 7.24 -12.78 30.98
N ASP A 48 6.28 -13.22 30.18
CA ASP A 48 6.18 -12.88 28.77
C ASP A 48 6.08 -11.35 28.62
N SER A 49 7.04 -10.72 27.95
CA SER A 49 7.06 -9.29 27.70
C SER A 49 7.27 -9.03 26.21
N ARG A 50 6.46 -8.15 25.66
CA ARG A 50 6.64 -7.68 24.28
C ARG A 50 7.58 -6.48 24.27
N ALA A 51 8.79 -6.66 23.77
CA ALA A 51 9.73 -5.58 23.57
C ALA A 51 9.64 -5.04 22.14
N TRP A 52 9.65 -3.72 21.99
CA TRP A 52 9.67 -3.04 20.71
C TRP A 52 11.07 -2.51 20.41
N SER A 53 11.85 -3.28 19.66
CA SER A 53 13.28 -3.01 19.39
C SER A 53 13.58 -1.67 18.67
N LEU A 54 12.57 -1.00 18.16
CA LEU A 54 12.70 0.30 17.46
C LEU A 54 12.55 1.52 18.40
N SER A 55 12.31 1.29 19.69
CA SER A 55 12.18 2.33 20.71
C SER A 55 13.23 2.12 21.80
N SER A 56 13.82 3.18 22.29
CA SER A 56 14.75 3.13 23.43
C SER A 56 14.07 2.77 24.76
N SER A 57 12.75 2.83 24.82
CA SER A 57 11.94 2.46 25.99
C SER A 57 11.33 1.06 25.89
N ASP A 58 11.63 0.28 24.85
CA ASP A 58 11.06 -1.03 24.53
C ASP A 58 9.52 -1.09 24.47
N LEU A 59 8.85 0.07 24.60
CA LEU A 59 7.41 0.19 24.53
C LEU A 59 6.93 0.44 23.11
N PHE A 60 5.87 -0.26 22.70
CA PHE A 60 5.20 -0.02 21.43
C PHE A 60 4.54 1.36 21.44
N SER A 61 4.82 2.14 20.41
CA SER A 61 4.11 3.37 20.12
C SER A 61 3.77 3.44 18.64
N VAL A 62 2.52 3.78 18.33
CA VAL A 62 2.05 4.02 16.96
C VAL A 62 2.91 5.05 16.24
N ARG A 63 3.39 6.06 16.96
CA ARG A 63 4.31 7.07 16.43
C ARG A 63 5.64 6.48 15.97
N PHE A 64 6.24 5.59 16.77
CA PHE A 64 7.51 4.93 16.41
C PHE A 64 7.32 3.94 15.26
N LEU A 65 6.21 3.18 15.25
CA LEU A 65 5.85 2.34 14.11
C LEU A 65 5.73 3.18 12.83
N PHE A 66 5.01 4.29 12.89
CA PHE A 66 4.84 5.18 11.76
C PHE A 66 6.18 5.76 11.27
N LEU A 67 7.05 6.19 12.18
CA LEU A 67 8.40 6.68 11.84
C LEU A 67 9.28 5.58 11.24
N ALA A 68 9.22 4.36 11.75
CA ALA A 68 9.95 3.22 11.22
C ALA A 68 9.48 2.87 9.80
N LEU A 69 8.16 2.78 9.60
CA LEU A 69 7.57 2.53 8.28
C LEU A 69 7.86 3.67 7.29
N SER A 70 7.88 4.92 7.75
CA SER A 70 8.20 6.06 6.90
C SER A 70 9.68 6.16 6.51
N LYS A 71 10.59 5.61 7.30
CA LYS A 71 12.02 5.49 6.95
C LYS A 71 12.27 4.40 5.90
N VAL A 72 11.52 3.32 5.97
CA VAL A 72 11.61 2.18 5.03
C VAL A 72 10.85 2.48 3.73
N LEU A 73 9.75 3.22 3.81
CA LEU A 73 9.00 3.68 2.64
C LEU A 73 9.78 4.81 1.95
N ASN A 74 10.05 4.60 0.67
CA ASN A 74 10.69 5.57 -0.20
C ASN A 74 10.14 6.99 0.08
N PRO A 75 10.98 8.01 0.36
CA PRO A 75 10.53 9.35 0.72
C PRO A 75 9.56 9.97 -0.29
N ILE A 76 9.58 9.51 -1.54
CA ILE A 76 8.63 9.89 -2.59
C ILE A 76 7.20 9.43 -2.26
N LEU A 77 7.02 8.28 -1.62
CA LEU A 77 5.70 7.75 -1.23
C LEU A 77 5.15 8.41 0.06
N PHE A 78 6.03 8.96 0.89
CA PHE A 78 5.62 9.58 2.15
C PHE A 78 5.02 10.97 1.96
N LEU A 79 5.55 11.77 1.04
CA LEU A 79 5.06 13.12 0.75
C LEU A 79 3.57 13.18 0.37
N PRO A 80 3.08 12.37 -0.60
CA PRO A 80 1.67 12.39 -0.96
C PRO A 80 0.75 11.99 0.19
N THR A 81 1.14 11.07 1.06
CA THR A 81 0.28 10.59 2.15
C THR A 81 0.02 11.65 3.21
N LYS A 82 1.05 12.40 3.64
CA LYS A 82 0.89 13.50 4.59
C LYS A 82 -0.07 14.57 4.05
N PHE A 83 0.13 15.00 2.83
CA PHE A 83 -0.72 16.01 2.18
C PHE A 83 -2.13 15.49 1.91
N LEU A 84 -2.26 14.20 1.55
CA LEU A 84 -3.54 13.57 1.31
C LEU A 84 -4.46 13.64 2.54
N TRP A 85 -3.94 13.27 3.71
CA TRP A 85 -4.73 13.27 4.94
C TRP A 85 -5.04 14.68 5.46
N SER A 86 -4.19 15.67 5.18
CA SER A 86 -4.45 17.07 5.50
C SER A 86 -5.41 17.76 4.52
N SER A 87 -5.70 17.17 3.38
CA SER A 87 -6.62 17.74 2.38
C SER A 87 -8.06 17.82 2.91
N LYS A 88 -8.86 18.74 2.36
CA LYS A 88 -10.30 18.89 2.70
C LYS A 88 -11.21 17.95 1.89
N ALA A 89 -10.66 16.98 1.16
CA ALA A 89 -11.43 16.01 0.39
C ALA A 89 -12.19 15.03 1.31
N PRO A 90 -13.31 14.45 0.87
CA PRO A 90 -14.04 13.42 1.60
C PRO A 90 -13.17 12.20 1.91
N SER A 91 -13.44 11.53 3.05
CA SER A 91 -12.64 10.37 3.51
C SER A 91 -12.58 9.23 2.50
N LYS A 92 -13.67 8.96 1.79
CA LYS A 92 -13.73 7.93 0.71
C LYS A 92 -12.71 8.21 -0.40
N VAL A 93 -12.61 9.46 -0.81
CA VAL A 93 -11.69 9.92 -1.86
C VAL A 93 -10.24 9.84 -1.39
N LYS A 94 -9.97 10.25 -0.14
CA LYS A 94 -8.64 10.10 0.49
C LYS A 94 -8.22 8.63 0.56
N ALA A 95 -9.12 7.76 1.00
CA ALA A 95 -8.84 6.33 1.09
C ALA A 95 -8.50 5.73 -0.27
N LEU A 96 -9.26 6.06 -1.33
CA LEU A 96 -8.95 5.62 -2.69
C LEU A 96 -7.57 6.13 -3.13
N ALA A 97 -7.31 7.42 -2.99
CA ALA A 97 -6.02 8.00 -3.40
C ALA A 97 -4.84 7.39 -2.63
N TRP A 98 -5.03 7.07 -1.35
CA TRP A 98 -4.04 6.33 -0.55
C TRP A 98 -3.78 4.93 -1.13
N LEU A 99 -4.83 4.18 -1.48
CA LEU A 99 -4.72 2.87 -2.13
C LEU A 99 -4.02 2.96 -3.49
N VAL A 100 -4.31 4.01 -4.28
CA VAL A 100 -3.67 4.25 -5.58
C VAL A 100 -2.16 4.47 -5.41
N VAL A 101 -1.76 5.37 -4.50
CA VAL A 101 -0.35 5.68 -4.24
C VAL A 101 0.43 4.45 -3.77
N HIS A 102 -0.18 3.60 -2.94
CA HIS A 102 0.45 2.38 -2.44
C HIS A 102 0.31 1.17 -3.36
N GLY A 103 -0.26 1.33 -4.54
CA GLY A 103 -0.43 0.23 -5.49
C GLY A 103 -1.36 -0.88 -4.99
N LYS A 104 -2.31 -0.56 -4.10
CA LYS A 104 -3.21 -1.53 -3.44
C LYS A 104 -4.62 -1.56 -4.02
N VAL A 105 -4.88 -0.80 -5.07
CA VAL A 105 -6.17 -0.81 -5.77
C VAL A 105 -6.36 -2.14 -6.51
N ASN A 106 -7.57 -2.69 -6.46
CA ASN A 106 -7.92 -3.94 -7.11
C ASN A 106 -8.20 -3.73 -8.62
N THR A 107 -7.17 -3.41 -9.37
CA THR A 107 -7.18 -3.42 -10.85
C THR A 107 -7.17 -4.85 -11.39
N ASN A 108 -7.55 -5.05 -12.64
CA ASN A 108 -7.68 -6.39 -13.23
C ASN A 108 -6.36 -7.17 -13.21
N ASP A 109 -5.22 -6.51 -13.40
CA ASP A 109 -3.90 -7.13 -13.24
C ASP A 109 -3.65 -7.66 -11.82
N LYS A 110 -4.05 -6.90 -10.80
CA LYS A 110 -3.91 -7.31 -9.38
C LYS A 110 -4.89 -8.42 -9.01
N LEU A 111 -6.12 -8.35 -9.50
CA LEU A 111 -7.13 -9.39 -9.29
C LEU A 111 -6.71 -10.72 -9.92
N GLN A 112 -6.11 -10.68 -11.10
CA GLN A 112 -5.60 -11.87 -11.77
C GLN A 112 -4.44 -12.53 -11.01
N LEU A 113 -3.50 -11.73 -10.47
CA LEU A 113 -2.43 -12.24 -9.62
C LEU A 113 -2.95 -12.92 -8.35
N ARG A 114 -4.06 -12.42 -7.79
CA ARG A 114 -4.66 -13.00 -6.58
C ARG A 114 -5.54 -14.21 -6.84
N ARG A 115 -6.07 -14.36 -8.06
CA ARG A 115 -6.99 -15.43 -8.45
C ARG A 115 -6.60 -16.02 -9.81
N PRO A 116 -5.45 -16.71 -9.92
CA PRO A 116 -4.93 -17.22 -11.19
C PRO A 116 -5.85 -18.25 -11.84
N TYR A 117 -6.73 -18.90 -11.07
CA TYR A 117 -7.65 -19.95 -11.55
C TYR A 117 -8.99 -19.43 -12.08
N LYS A 118 -9.33 -18.16 -11.89
CA LYS A 118 -10.47 -17.55 -12.57
C LYS A 118 -9.96 -16.86 -13.82
N SER A 119 -10.36 -17.35 -14.97
CA SER A 119 -10.27 -16.59 -16.22
C SER A 119 -11.15 -15.33 -16.07
N LEU A 120 -10.56 -14.28 -15.51
CA LEU A 120 -11.19 -12.98 -15.53
C LEU A 120 -11.26 -12.56 -16.99
N CYS A 121 -12.47 -12.45 -17.51
CA CYS A 121 -12.72 -11.94 -18.85
C CYS A 121 -11.93 -10.66 -19.05
N SER A 122 -11.01 -10.70 -19.99
CA SER A 122 -10.14 -9.65 -20.49
C SER A 122 -9.29 -8.91 -19.45
N GLN A 123 -7.98 -9.06 -19.60
CA GLN A 123 -6.96 -8.25 -18.91
C GLN A 123 -7.00 -6.78 -19.36
N TRP A 124 -7.93 -6.45 -20.24
CA TRP A 124 -8.04 -5.14 -20.87
C TRP A 124 -8.68 -4.11 -19.96
N CYS A 125 -8.21 -2.89 -20.05
CA CYS A 125 -8.82 -1.76 -19.38
C CYS A 125 -10.27 -1.60 -19.80
N ILE A 126 -11.18 -1.62 -18.84
CA ILE A 126 -12.63 -1.53 -19.13
C ILE A 126 -13.04 -0.18 -19.73
N LEU A 127 -12.24 0.87 -19.52
CA LEU A 127 -12.52 2.22 -20.02
C LEU A 127 -12.17 2.37 -21.49
N CYS A 128 -10.99 1.92 -21.91
CA CYS A 128 -10.52 2.10 -23.30
C CYS A 128 -10.55 0.82 -24.14
N LYS A 129 -10.65 -0.35 -23.52
CA LYS A 129 -10.64 -1.69 -24.16
C LYS A 129 -9.40 -1.97 -25.04
N GLY A 130 -8.38 -1.12 -24.97
CA GLY A 130 -7.20 -1.18 -25.83
C GLY A 130 -5.96 -1.78 -25.17
N ASN A 131 -5.72 -1.46 -23.91
CA ASN A 131 -4.50 -1.82 -23.17
C ASN A 131 -4.81 -2.59 -21.90
N ARG A 132 -3.80 -3.30 -21.38
CA ARG A 132 -3.90 -4.00 -20.09
C ARG A 132 -4.20 -3.01 -18.96
N GLU A 133 -5.15 -3.35 -18.09
CA GLU A 133 -5.50 -2.53 -16.95
C GLU A 133 -4.45 -2.65 -15.84
N SER A 134 -3.64 -1.62 -15.67
CA SER A 134 -2.77 -1.41 -14.49
C SER A 134 -3.18 -0.12 -13.79
N ILE A 135 -2.64 0.12 -12.61
CA ILE A 135 -2.93 1.35 -11.84
C ILE A 135 -2.49 2.59 -12.64
N ASP A 136 -1.27 2.59 -13.16
CA ASP A 136 -0.76 3.71 -13.94
C ASP A 136 -1.54 3.88 -15.26
N HIS A 137 -1.91 2.77 -15.91
CA HIS A 137 -2.76 2.87 -17.10
C HIS A 137 -4.12 3.46 -16.76
N LEU A 138 -4.84 2.88 -15.80
CA LEU A 138 -6.21 3.28 -15.46
C LEU A 138 -6.31 4.75 -15.05
N PHE A 139 -5.44 5.21 -14.15
CA PHE A 139 -5.53 6.55 -13.55
C PHE A 139 -4.71 7.62 -14.26
N LEU A 140 -3.83 7.26 -15.20
CA LEU A 140 -2.95 8.22 -15.84
C LEU A 140 -2.85 8.06 -17.36
N HIS A 141 -2.57 6.84 -17.86
CA HIS A 141 -2.23 6.60 -19.26
C HIS A 141 -3.39 6.11 -20.13
N CYS A 142 -4.55 5.81 -19.57
CA CYS A 142 -5.74 5.46 -20.35
C CYS A 142 -6.17 6.68 -21.19
N PRO A 143 -6.45 6.53 -22.51
CA PRO A 143 -6.87 7.65 -23.35
C PRO A 143 -8.03 8.47 -22.78
N VAL A 144 -9.01 7.79 -22.14
CA VAL A 144 -10.12 8.47 -21.45
C VAL A 144 -9.61 9.32 -20.30
N THR A 145 -8.73 8.77 -19.46
CA THR A 145 -8.20 9.46 -18.29
C THR A 145 -7.22 10.57 -18.66
N ILE A 146 -6.37 10.35 -19.67
CA ILE A 146 -5.50 11.42 -20.24
C ILE A 146 -6.34 12.62 -20.69
N GLY A 147 -7.43 12.35 -21.41
CA GLY A 147 -8.35 13.42 -21.85
C GLY A 147 -8.94 14.22 -20.69
N LEU A 148 -9.26 13.56 -19.57
CA LEU A 148 -9.74 14.23 -18.35
C LEU A 148 -8.64 15.07 -17.69
N TRP A 149 -7.40 14.55 -17.62
CA TRP A 149 -6.26 15.30 -17.11
C TRP A 149 -5.97 16.54 -17.97
N HIS A 150 -5.95 16.39 -19.30
CA HIS A 150 -5.78 17.53 -20.21
C HIS A 150 -6.85 18.60 -20.00
N LYS A 151 -8.13 18.20 -19.88
CA LYS A 151 -9.20 19.17 -19.59
C LYS A 151 -8.98 19.90 -18.26
N LEU A 152 -8.58 19.17 -17.21
CA LEU A 152 -8.33 19.75 -15.89
C LEU A 152 -7.15 20.74 -15.92
N PHE A 153 -6.04 20.39 -16.59
CA PHE A 153 -4.87 21.27 -16.70
C PHE A 153 -5.15 22.48 -17.60
N ASN A 154 -5.91 22.31 -18.67
CA ASN A 154 -6.35 23.41 -19.53
C ASN A 154 -7.23 24.42 -18.78
N LEU A 155 -8.14 23.94 -17.93
CA LEU A 155 -8.94 24.82 -17.06
C LEU A 155 -8.07 25.64 -16.09
N ALA A 156 -6.93 25.09 -15.68
CA ALA A 156 -5.95 25.79 -14.85
C ALA A 156 -4.94 26.63 -15.65
N VAL A 157 -5.09 26.70 -16.99
CA VAL A 157 -4.18 27.40 -17.92
C VAL A 157 -2.74 26.90 -17.79
N LEU A 158 -2.54 25.60 -17.70
CA LEU A 158 -1.24 24.97 -17.48
C LEU A 158 -0.88 24.01 -18.61
N ALA A 159 0.33 24.15 -19.12
CA ALA A 159 0.92 23.14 -19.98
C ALA A 159 1.25 21.88 -19.15
N TRP A 160 0.90 20.70 -19.64
CA TRP A 160 1.06 19.45 -18.92
C TRP A 160 1.50 18.32 -19.84
N VAL A 161 2.40 17.50 -19.32
CA VAL A 161 2.85 16.24 -19.94
C VAL A 161 2.63 15.12 -18.92
N PRO A 162 2.03 13.97 -19.32
CA PRO A 162 1.81 12.85 -18.43
C PRO A 162 3.13 12.33 -17.84
N PRO A 163 3.28 12.28 -16.51
CA PRO A 163 4.45 11.67 -15.89
C PRO A 163 4.42 10.15 -16.04
N ARG A 164 5.54 9.48 -15.74
CA ARG A 164 5.66 8.01 -15.88
C ARG A 164 4.75 7.21 -14.96
N SER A 165 4.42 7.74 -13.80
CA SER A 165 3.61 7.04 -12.80
C SER A 165 2.59 7.95 -12.14
N ILE A 166 1.50 7.33 -11.65
CA ILE A 166 0.47 8.04 -10.89
C ILE A 166 1.01 8.63 -9.59
N VAL A 167 2.03 8.02 -8.99
CA VAL A 167 2.69 8.54 -7.79
C VAL A 167 3.33 9.89 -8.08
N ASN A 168 4.06 10.02 -9.19
CA ASN A 168 4.67 11.28 -9.61
C ASN A 168 3.59 12.33 -9.91
N MET A 169 2.48 11.91 -10.52
CA MET A 169 1.33 12.78 -10.76
C MET A 169 0.76 13.32 -9.45
N MET A 170 0.62 12.47 -8.43
CA MET A 170 0.13 12.88 -7.12
C MET A 170 1.09 13.85 -6.42
N VAL A 171 2.40 13.68 -6.57
CA VAL A 171 3.38 14.63 -6.05
C VAL A 171 3.19 16.01 -6.69
N ILE A 172 3.00 16.06 -8.02
CA ILE A 172 2.72 17.31 -8.73
C ILE A 172 1.41 17.93 -8.23
N ALA A 173 0.35 17.13 -8.14
CA ALA A 173 -0.95 17.58 -7.66
C ALA A 173 -0.90 18.16 -6.24
N PHE A 174 -0.11 17.56 -5.35
CA PHE A 174 -0.03 17.99 -3.96
C PHE A 174 0.99 19.11 -3.69
N LYS A 175 1.98 19.31 -4.55
CA LYS A 175 2.80 20.53 -4.50
C LYS A 175 1.94 21.79 -4.67
N GLY A 176 0.80 21.63 -5.33
CA GLY A 176 -0.19 22.68 -5.55
C GLY A 176 0.24 23.65 -6.65
N LEU A 177 -0.75 24.21 -7.30
CA LEU A 177 -0.59 25.22 -8.34
C LEU A 177 -1.00 26.59 -7.80
N GLY A 178 -0.18 27.59 -8.10
CA GLY A 178 -0.43 28.98 -7.73
C GLY A 178 0.02 29.37 -6.32
N ASN A 179 0.00 30.69 -6.05
CA ASN A 179 0.46 31.26 -4.78
C ASN A 179 -0.65 31.36 -3.73
N SER A 180 -1.92 31.17 -4.14
CA SER A 180 -3.07 31.25 -3.25
C SER A 180 -3.32 29.93 -2.50
N LEU A 181 -3.53 30.01 -1.21
CA LEU A 181 -3.90 28.86 -0.39
C LEU A 181 -5.22 28.21 -0.85
N ARG A 182 -6.22 29.03 -1.24
CA ARG A 182 -7.50 28.55 -1.76
C ARG A 182 -7.33 27.81 -3.08
N GLY A 183 -6.51 28.34 -3.99
CA GLY A 183 -6.20 27.72 -5.28
C GLY A 183 -5.53 26.35 -5.10
N LYS A 184 -4.58 26.21 -4.17
CA LYS A 184 -3.93 24.95 -3.84
C LYS A 184 -4.94 23.90 -3.32
N ILE A 185 -5.84 24.29 -2.45
CA ILE A 185 -6.88 23.40 -1.89
C ILE A 185 -7.82 22.92 -2.99
N LEU A 186 -8.33 23.85 -3.82
CA LEU A 186 -9.25 23.52 -4.91
C LEU A 186 -8.57 22.59 -5.93
N TRP A 187 -7.33 22.85 -6.27
CA TRP A 187 -6.55 22.00 -7.17
C TRP A 187 -6.40 20.56 -6.63
N GLN A 188 -6.03 20.43 -5.37
CA GLN A 188 -5.93 19.13 -4.70
C GLN A 188 -7.26 18.37 -4.73
N ILE A 189 -8.35 19.06 -4.40
CA ILE A 189 -9.69 18.46 -4.43
C ILE A 189 -10.04 18.02 -5.86
N ALA A 190 -9.79 18.85 -6.86
CA ALA A 190 -10.08 18.54 -8.27
C ALA A 190 -9.32 17.29 -8.74
N CYS A 191 -8.01 17.20 -8.46
CA CYS A 191 -7.20 16.03 -8.79
C CYS A 191 -7.71 14.75 -8.09
N LEU A 192 -8.05 14.85 -6.80
CA LEU A 192 -8.57 13.72 -6.04
C LEU A 192 -9.96 13.29 -6.53
N THR A 193 -10.82 14.24 -6.88
CA THR A 193 -12.15 13.97 -7.44
C THR A 193 -12.04 13.28 -8.80
N LEU A 194 -11.07 13.68 -9.65
CA LEU A 194 -10.83 13.00 -10.92
C LEU A 194 -10.49 11.53 -10.72
N LEU A 195 -9.59 11.20 -9.79
CA LEU A 195 -9.28 9.80 -9.46
C LEU A 195 -10.53 9.04 -9.01
N TRP A 196 -11.36 9.67 -8.17
CA TRP A 196 -12.60 9.07 -7.70
C TRP A 196 -13.58 8.82 -8.83
N MET A 197 -13.78 9.76 -9.73
CA MET A 197 -14.68 9.62 -10.88
C MET A 197 -14.22 8.51 -11.84
N VAL A 198 -12.91 8.44 -12.13
CA VAL A 198 -12.34 7.37 -12.96
C VAL A 198 -12.59 6.00 -12.32
N TRP A 199 -12.41 5.88 -11.00
CA TRP A 199 -12.65 4.65 -10.28
C TRP A 199 -14.12 4.26 -10.24
N GLN A 200 -15.02 5.21 -10.03
CA GLN A 200 -16.46 4.96 -10.07
C GLN A 200 -16.92 4.52 -11.46
N GLU A 201 -16.50 5.25 -12.51
CA GLU A 201 -16.85 4.90 -13.89
C GLU A 201 -16.35 3.51 -14.26
N ARG A 202 -15.13 3.18 -13.87
CA ARG A 202 -14.58 1.82 -14.07
C ARG A 202 -15.45 0.77 -13.38
N ASN A 203 -15.86 0.99 -12.15
CA ASN A 203 -16.67 0.04 -11.39
C ASN A 203 -18.10 -0.08 -11.95
N ASN A 204 -18.71 1.03 -12.34
CA ASN A 204 -20.04 1.03 -12.97
C ASN A 204 -20.09 0.26 -14.28
N ARG A 205 -18.95 0.09 -14.97
CA ARG A 205 -18.86 -0.71 -16.20
C ARG A 205 -18.59 -2.20 -15.93
N ILE A 206 -18.19 -2.56 -14.75
CA ILE A 206 -17.90 -3.95 -14.37
C ILE A 206 -19.12 -4.60 -13.71
N PHE A 207 -19.85 -3.85 -12.92
CA PHE A 207 -21.02 -4.28 -12.14
C PHE A 207 -22.30 -3.65 -12.68
#